data_e719c55cee0b3e049e41a390256b6111
#
_entry.id   e719c55cee0b3e049e41a390256b6111
#
_cell.length_a   1.000
_cell.length_b   1.000
_cell.length_c   1.000
_cell.angle_alpha   90.00
_cell.angle_beta   90.00
_cell.angle_gamma   90.00
#
_symmetry.space_group_name_H-M   'P 1'
#
loop_
_entity.id
_entity.type
_entity.pdbx_description
1 polymer ?
#
loop_
_entity_poly.entity_id
_entity_poly.type
_entity_poly.pdbx_seq_one_letter_code
_entity_poly.pdbx_strand_id
1 'polypeptide(L)'
;MIEAAGGAIANDHIAFRSLRLTVNQGNSTIQLGIPYLAKIVEALGYQPAGEYHFPEQSLYARHYAHPEQSTYDLPKLFISELVVDDLPETIGAHIYQTVQAGDFEPYSDLLPQLEAISPQGVIEDIDSLLARLGQIFKRPWSPPKRSVVEAVNSISQYGAWVLIHGYAVNHFTGYVNRHQTEQYQTIEQTIAGLAQLGVPLKATIEGSRESGLCQTATQAVTEQVWVEEDATGTLTQIPWSYAYYEIAERHQIEYASGASGLFEGFLNAQAKQLFEMTRRSDQPSPETLPL
;
A
#
# COMPACT_ATOMS: atom_id res chain seq x y z
N MET A 1 -19.77 11.67 -5.95
CA MET A 1 -19.34 12.84 -6.72
C MET A 1 -19.21 12.52 -8.20
N ILE A 2 -18.26 11.71 -8.62
CA ILE A 2 -18.00 11.36 -10.03
C ILE A 2 -19.24 10.72 -10.69
N GLU A 3 -19.79 9.66 -10.10
CA GLU A 3 -20.99 8.98 -10.62
C GLU A 3 -22.21 9.91 -10.66
N ALA A 4 -22.36 10.78 -9.66
CA ALA A 4 -23.43 11.79 -9.65
C ALA A 4 -23.31 12.83 -10.78
N ALA A 5 -22.11 13.01 -11.34
CA ALA A 5 -21.82 13.81 -12.52
C ALA A 5 -21.90 13.01 -13.83
N GLY A 6 -22.41 11.77 -13.79
CA GLY A 6 -22.53 10.89 -14.96
C GLY A 6 -21.23 10.21 -15.38
N GLY A 7 -20.21 10.26 -14.53
CA GLY A 7 -18.90 9.65 -14.79
C GLY A 7 -18.77 8.24 -14.22
N ALA A 8 -17.56 7.67 -14.36
CA ALA A 8 -17.17 6.36 -13.87
C ALA A 8 -16.03 6.48 -12.86
N ILE A 9 -15.96 5.53 -11.92
CA ILE A 9 -14.87 5.42 -10.97
C ILE A 9 -13.97 4.25 -11.40
N ALA A 10 -12.67 4.52 -11.53
CA ALA A 10 -11.64 3.52 -11.77
C ALA A 10 -10.48 3.74 -10.80
N ASN A 11 -9.73 2.67 -10.52
CA ASN A 11 -8.52 2.75 -9.72
C ASN A 11 -7.30 2.78 -10.62
N ASP A 12 -6.38 3.71 -10.38
CA ASP A 12 -5.05 3.74 -10.99
C ASP A 12 -4.18 2.63 -10.42
N HIS A 13 -4.10 2.57 -9.10
CA HIS A 13 -3.37 1.52 -8.39
C HIS A 13 -3.92 1.28 -6.98
N ILE A 14 -3.50 0.15 -6.41
CA ILE A 14 -3.75 -0.24 -5.03
C ILE A 14 -2.39 -0.48 -4.38
N ALA A 15 -2.17 0.08 -3.18
CA ALA A 15 -0.89 0.00 -2.50
C ALA A 15 -0.92 -0.83 -1.22
N PHE A 16 0.17 -1.58 -1.04
CA PHE A 16 0.42 -2.46 0.09
C PHE A 16 1.77 -2.13 0.74
N ARG A 17 1.86 -2.43 2.03
CA ARG A 17 3.08 -2.32 2.82
C ARG A 17 3.50 -3.67 3.36
N SER A 18 4.81 -3.88 3.50
CA SER A 18 5.39 -5.12 4.01
C SER A 18 6.73 -4.89 4.73
N LEU A 19 7.35 -5.96 5.22
CA LEU A 19 8.64 -5.92 5.90
C LEU A 19 9.63 -6.81 5.16
N ARG A 20 10.75 -6.26 4.69
CA ARG A 20 11.87 -7.08 4.19
C ARG A 20 12.53 -7.74 5.38
N LEU A 21 12.03 -8.91 5.71
CA LEU A 21 12.45 -9.71 6.85
C LEU A 21 12.18 -11.18 6.53
N THR A 22 12.96 -12.05 7.12
CA THR A 22 12.82 -13.51 6.99
C THR A 22 12.55 -14.13 8.36
N VAL A 23 11.52 -14.97 8.43
CA VAL A 23 11.20 -15.73 9.65
C VAL A 23 11.26 -17.23 9.36
N ASN A 24 11.55 -18.03 10.39
CA ASN A 24 11.54 -19.48 10.30
C ASN A 24 10.27 -20.02 10.96
N GLN A 25 9.54 -20.87 10.23
CA GLN A 25 8.36 -21.54 10.72
C GLN A 25 8.50 -23.05 10.48
N GLY A 26 8.77 -23.80 11.56
CA GLY A 26 9.13 -25.21 11.44
C GLY A 26 10.40 -25.40 10.60
N ASN A 27 10.27 -26.14 9.50
CA ASN A 27 11.36 -26.36 8.54
C ASN A 27 11.34 -25.38 7.36
N SER A 28 10.42 -24.45 7.34
CA SER A 28 10.24 -23.49 6.24
C SER A 28 10.81 -22.13 6.59
N THR A 29 11.37 -21.47 5.61
CA THR A 29 11.84 -20.08 5.67
C THR A 29 10.90 -19.20 4.89
N ILE A 30 10.32 -18.18 5.52
CA ILE A 30 9.30 -17.31 4.95
C ILE A 30 9.84 -15.89 4.84
N GLN A 31 9.83 -15.35 3.63
CA GLN A 31 10.15 -13.95 3.35
C GLN A 31 8.88 -13.11 3.48
N LEU A 32 8.88 -12.12 4.38
CA LEU A 32 7.70 -11.31 4.72
C LEU A 32 7.55 -10.03 3.87
N GLY A 33 8.52 -9.72 3.03
CA GLY A 33 8.53 -8.53 2.18
C GLY A 33 7.67 -8.69 0.92
N ILE A 34 8.07 -7.99 -0.13
CA ILE A 34 7.45 -8.10 -1.46
C ILE A 34 7.22 -9.55 -1.87
N PRO A 35 8.17 -10.49 -1.70
CA PRO A 35 7.97 -11.89 -2.11
C PRO A 35 6.77 -12.57 -1.46
N TYR A 36 6.31 -12.10 -0.28
CA TYR A 36 5.12 -12.64 0.36
C TYR A 36 3.86 -12.37 -0.45
N LEU A 37 3.63 -11.13 -0.83
CA LEU A 37 2.46 -10.72 -1.61
C LEU A 37 2.60 -11.07 -3.10
N ALA A 38 3.82 -11.02 -3.63
CA ALA A 38 4.10 -11.26 -5.05
C ALA A 38 3.62 -12.63 -5.53
N LYS A 39 3.74 -13.68 -4.71
CA LYS A 39 3.26 -15.03 -5.07
C LYS A 39 1.79 -15.03 -5.50
N ILE A 40 0.93 -14.31 -4.76
CA ILE A 40 -0.49 -14.21 -5.10
C ILE A 40 -0.71 -13.30 -6.30
N VAL A 41 -0.05 -12.15 -6.30
CA VAL A 41 -0.17 -11.15 -7.37
C VAL A 41 0.23 -11.75 -8.72
N GLU A 42 1.34 -12.50 -8.76
CA GLU A 42 1.83 -13.18 -9.95
C GLU A 42 0.93 -14.35 -10.37
N ALA A 43 0.38 -15.12 -9.41
CA ALA A 43 -0.60 -16.16 -9.68
C ALA A 43 -1.92 -15.60 -10.26
N LEU A 44 -2.23 -14.33 -9.97
CA LEU A 44 -3.35 -13.60 -10.57
C LEU A 44 -3.01 -12.99 -11.95
N GLY A 45 -1.83 -13.25 -12.49
CA GLY A 45 -1.41 -12.81 -13.83
C GLY A 45 -0.69 -11.46 -13.88
N TYR A 46 -0.48 -10.79 -12.76
CA TYR A 46 0.30 -9.55 -12.73
C TYR A 46 1.79 -9.82 -12.93
N GLN A 47 2.48 -8.87 -13.54
CA GLN A 47 3.92 -8.96 -13.83
C GLN A 47 4.66 -7.77 -13.21
N PRO A 48 5.90 -7.96 -12.71
CA PRO A 48 6.76 -6.86 -12.28
C PRO A 48 6.96 -5.86 -13.43
N ALA A 49 6.74 -4.58 -13.15
CA ALA A 49 6.79 -3.52 -14.16
C ALA A 49 7.74 -2.36 -13.80
N GLY A 50 8.16 -2.24 -12.54
CA GLY A 50 9.16 -1.26 -12.12
C GLY A 50 9.57 -1.42 -10.68
N GLU A 51 10.77 -0.90 -10.35
CA GLU A 51 11.39 -0.96 -9.04
C GLU A 51 11.78 0.45 -8.57
N TYR A 52 11.67 0.68 -7.24
CA TYR A 52 11.83 1.99 -6.63
C TYR A 52 12.62 1.88 -5.34
N HIS A 53 13.60 2.76 -5.15
CA HIS A 53 14.46 2.79 -3.98
C HIS A 53 14.30 4.12 -3.24
N PHE A 54 14.06 4.06 -1.94
CA PHE A 54 13.92 5.20 -1.04
C PHE A 54 14.86 5.04 0.16
N PRO A 55 16.18 5.21 -0.06
CA PRO A 55 17.18 4.88 0.97
C PRO A 55 17.05 5.72 2.24
N GLU A 56 16.62 6.98 2.14
CA GLU A 56 16.41 7.84 3.30
C GLU A 56 15.30 7.36 4.24
N GLN A 57 14.34 6.57 3.73
CA GLN A 57 13.25 5.97 4.49
C GLN A 57 13.48 4.47 4.77
N SER A 58 14.61 3.90 4.34
CA SER A 58 14.89 2.46 4.37
C SER A 58 13.78 1.65 3.65
N LEU A 59 13.27 2.17 2.51
CA LEU A 59 12.20 1.55 1.76
C LEU A 59 12.64 1.11 0.37
N TYR A 60 12.10 -0.01 -0.06
CA TYR A 60 12.13 -0.49 -1.42
C TYR A 60 10.70 -0.81 -1.87
N ALA A 61 10.41 -0.64 -3.15
CA ALA A 61 9.10 -0.95 -3.68
C ALA A 61 9.18 -1.52 -5.10
N ARG A 62 8.14 -2.24 -5.46
CA ARG A 62 7.93 -2.75 -6.81
C ARG A 62 6.48 -2.51 -7.20
N HIS A 63 6.23 -2.09 -8.43
CA HIS A 63 4.88 -2.12 -8.95
C HIS A 63 4.69 -3.27 -9.93
N TYR A 64 3.46 -3.75 -9.98
CA TYR A 64 3.00 -4.81 -10.85
C TYR A 64 1.90 -4.28 -11.76
N ALA A 65 1.92 -4.71 -13.01
CA ALA A 65 0.91 -4.41 -14.01
C ALA A 65 0.37 -5.72 -14.60
N HIS A 66 -0.93 -5.75 -14.86
CA HIS A 66 -1.53 -6.90 -15.55
C HIS A 66 -1.46 -6.68 -17.07
N PRO A 67 -1.08 -7.67 -17.88
CA PRO A 67 -1.02 -7.52 -19.35
C PRO A 67 -2.35 -7.05 -19.97
N GLU A 68 -3.45 -7.42 -19.37
CA GLU A 68 -4.80 -7.10 -19.83
C GLU A 68 -5.42 -5.90 -19.07
N GLN A 69 -4.60 -5.09 -18.37
CA GLN A 69 -5.12 -3.97 -17.55
C GLN A 69 -6.00 -3.00 -18.34
N SER A 70 -5.68 -2.75 -19.61
CA SER A 70 -6.48 -1.85 -20.46
C SER A 70 -7.80 -2.46 -20.90
N THR A 71 -7.88 -3.79 -21.03
CA THR A 71 -9.07 -4.52 -21.46
C THR A 71 -10.11 -4.59 -20.33
N TYR A 72 -9.66 -4.86 -19.11
CA TYR A 72 -10.52 -5.08 -17.95
C TYR A 72 -10.47 -3.98 -16.91
N ASP A 73 -9.81 -2.86 -17.23
CA ASP A 73 -9.64 -1.71 -16.33
C ASP A 73 -9.02 -2.09 -14.96
N LEU A 74 -8.04 -3.00 -15.00
CA LEU A 74 -7.39 -3.50 -13.80
C LEU A 74 -6.39 -2.46 -13.24
N PRO A 75 -6.39 -2.20 -11.92
CA PRO A 75 -5.43 -1.29 -11.31
C PRO A 75 -4.02 -1.89 -11.32
N LYS A 76 -2.99 -1.04 -11.29
CA LYS A 76 -1.64 -1.47 -10.93
C LYS A 76 -1.62 -1.84 -9.44
N LEU A 77 -0.66 -2.69 -9.04
CA LEU A 77 -0.42 -2.99 -7.63
C LEU A 77 0.95 -2.45 -7.25
N PHE A 78 1.00 -1.64 -6.20
CA PHE A 78 2.25 -1.08 -5.67
C PHE A 78 2.54 -1.71 -4.31
N ILE A 79 3.61 -2.49 -4.23
CA ILE A 79 4.01 -3.20 -3.02
C ILE A 79 5.33 -2.62 -2.55
N SER A 80 5.34 -2.03 -1.37
CA SER A 80 6.55 -1.54 -0.71
C SER A 80 6.95 -2.42 0.47
N GLU A 81 8.23 -2.38 0.84
CA GLU A 81 8.77 -3.08 1.99
C GLU A 81 9.76 -2.21 2.75
N LEU A 82 9.71 -2.26 4.07
CA LEU A 82 10.71 -1.67 4.94
C LEU A 82 11.92 -2.60 5.01
N VAL A 83 13.10 -2.08 4.71
CA VAL A 83 14.37 -2.80 4.85
C VAL A 83 14.74 -2.79 6.33
N VAL A 84 14.31 -3.83 7.05
CA VAL A 84 14.44 -3.89 8.53
C VAL A 84 15.91 -3.87 8.97
N ASP A 85 16.80 -4.41 8.17
CA ASP A 85 18.26 -4.44 8.45
C ASP A 85 18.90 -3.04 8.39
N ASP A 86 18.25 -2.05 7.77
CA ASP A 86 18.72 -0.65 7.75
C ASP A 86 18.34 0.12 9.02
N LEU A 87 17.51 -0.47 9.90
CA LEU A 87 17.06 0.16 11.14
C LEU A 87 18.05 -0.13 12.29
N PRO A 88 17.99 0.68 13.39
CA PRO A 88 18.72 0.33 14.61
C PRO A 88 18.40 -1.12 15.06
N GLU A 89 19.42 -1.88 15.46
CA GLU A 89 19.32 -3.30 15.80
C GLU A 89 18.20 -3.60 16.82
N THR A 90 18.02 -2.73 17.82
CA THR A 90 16.96 -2.86 18.83
C THR A 90 15.57 -2.78 18.21
N ILE A 91 15.38 -1.91 17.23
CA ILE A 91 14.10 -1.75 16.51
C ILE A 91 13.86 -2.95 15.61
N GLY A 92 14.87 -3.39 14.86
CA GLY A 92 14.80 -4.61 14.06
C GLY A 92 14.43 -5.84 14.90
N ALA A 93 15.04 -5.97 16.09
CA ALA A 93 14.72 -7.05 17.03
C ALA A 93 13.27 -6.99 17.55
N HIS A 94 12.74 -5.81 17.84
CA HIS A 94 11.33 -5.64 18.22
C HIS A 94 10.37 -6.07 17.10
N ILE A 95 10.66 -5.66 15.87
CA ILE A 95 9.88 -6.06 14.69
C ILE A 95 9.92 -7.59 14.54
N TYR A 96 11.12 -8.18 14.54
CA TYR A 96 11.31 -9.62 14.40
C TYR A 96 10.54 -10.41 15.47
N GLN A 97 10.70 -10.07 16.75
CA GLN A 97 10.02 -10.73 17.86
C GLN A 97 8.49 -10.68 17.74
N THR A 98 7.95 -9.59 17.19
CA THR A 98 6.52 -9.44 16.99
C THR A 98 5.99 -10.35 15.88
N VAL A 99 6.72 -10.45 14.77
CA VAL A 99 6.19 -11.10 13.56
C VAL A 99 6.55 -12.59 13.47
N GLN A 100 7.61 -13.06 14.15
CA GLN A 100 8.13 -14.43 14.01
C GLN A 100 7.12 -15.54 14.36
N ALA A 101 6.13 -15.25 15.22
CA ALA A 101 5.09 -16.18 15.64
C ALA A 101 3.80 -16.06 14.79
N GLY A 102 3.86 -15.36 13.66
CA GLY A 102 2.72 -15.23 12.76
C GLY A 102 2.31 -16.55 12.11
N ASP A 103 1.04 -16.66 11.76
CA ASP A 103 0.53 -17.75 10.95
C ASP A 103 0.64 -17.37 9.46
N PHE A 104 1.60 -17.95 8.77
CA PHE A 104 1.91 -17.66 7.36
C PHE A 104 1.53 -18.83 6.42
N GLU A 105 0.83 -19.85 6.93
CA GLU A 105 0.44 -21.05 6.15
C GLU A 105 -0.74 -20.89 5.16
N PRO A 106 -1.52 -19.77 5.12
CA PRO A 106 -2.73 -19.71 4.27
C PRO A 106 -2.53 -19.93 2.78
N TYR A 107 -1.27 -19.99 2.31
CA TYR A 107 -0.95 -20.03 0.88
C TYR A 107 -0.82 -21.42 0.26
N SER A 108 -0.45 -22.45 1.03
CA SER A 108 -0.04 -23.74 0.48
C SER A 108 -1.09 -24.39 -0.42
N ASP A 109 -2.36 -24.19 -0.08
CA ASP A 109 -3.48 -24.75 -0.83
C ASP A 109 -4.08 -23.77 -1.85
N LEU A 110 -3.83 -22.48 -1.70
CA LEU A 110 -4.45 -21.44 -2.51
C LEU A 110 -3.71 -21.23 -3.83
N LEU A 111 -2.37 -21.20 -3.80
CA LEU A 111 -1.55 -21.00 -4.98
C LEU A 111 -1.82 -22.03 -6.09
N PRO A 112 -1.83 -23.34 -5.81
CA PRO A 112 -2.14 -24.32 -6.84
C PRO A 112 -3.56 -24.16 -7.44
N GLN A 113 -4.52 -23.67 -6.65
CA GLN A 113 -5.88 -23.41 -7.13
C GLN A 113 -5.91 -22.20 -8.07
N LEU A 114 -5.18 -21.12 -7.72
CA LEU A 114 -5.07 -19.93 -8.59
C LEU A 114 -4.35 -20.26 -9.91
N GLU A 115 -3.25 -20.99 -9.85
CA GLU A 115 -2.49 -21.44 -11.02
C GLU A 115 -3.29 -22.37 -11.93
N ALA A 116 -4.23 -23.13 -11.38
CA ALA A 116 -5.09 -24.02 -12.14
C ALA A 116 -6.28 -23.32 -12.81
N ILE A 117 -6.54 -22.04 -12.50
CA ILE A 117 -7.63 -21.29 -13.12
C ILE A 117 -7.28 -21.04 -14.59
N SER A 118 -8.02 -21.70 -15.48
CA SER A 118 -7.95 -21.40 -16.91
C SER A 118 -8.70 -20.11 -17.24
N PRO A 119 -8.22 -19.30 -18.18
CA PRO A 119 -8.94 -18.10 -18.65
C PRO A 119 -10.37 -18.35 -19.13
N GLN A 120 -10.68 -19.59 -19.53
CA GLN A 120 -12.04 -20.03 -19.91
C GLN A 120 -12.71 -20.93 -18.85
N GLY A 121 -12.04 -21.14 -17.72
CA GLY A 121 -12.54 -21.99 -16.64
C GLY A 121 -13.63 -21.31 -15.83
N VAL A 122 -14.62 -22.09 -15.41
CA VAL A 122 -15.61 -21.66 -14.41
C VAL A 122 -15.04 -21.96 -13.03
N ILE A 123 -14.98 -20.96 -12.17
CA ILE A 123 -14.63 -21.15 -10.75
C ILE A 123 -15.91 -21.58 -10.05
N GLU A 124 -15.99 -22.84 -9.61
CA GLU A 124 -17.20 -23.42 -9.00
C GLU A 124 -17.60 -22.74 -7.69
N ASP A 125 -16.63 -22.25 -6.90
CA ASP A 125 -16.84 -21.57 -5.62
C ASP A 125 -15.98 -20.31 -5.50
N ILE A 126 -16.37 -19.28 -6.25
CA ILE A 126 -15.66 -18.00 -6.26
C ILE A 126 -15.72 -17.29 -4.91
N ASP A 127 -16.81 -17.39 -4.17
CA ASP A 127 -16.97 -16.71 -2.88
C ASP A 127 -16.01 -17.28 -1.83
N SER A 128 -15.85 -18.59 -1.78
CA SER A 128 -14.87 -19.25 -0.92
C SER A 128 -13.44 -18.86 -1.30
N LEU A 129 -13.13 -18.83 -2.60
CA LEU A 129 -11.82 -18.41 -3.09
C LEU A 129 -11.50 -16.96 -2.70
N LEU A 130 -12.45 -16.03 -2.91
CA LEU A 130 -12.32 -14.63 -2.54
C LEU A 130 -12.17 -14.45 -1.02
N ALA A 131 -12.93 -15.18 -0.21
CA ALA A 131 -12.81 -15.15 1.24
C ALA A 131 -11.42 -15.61 1.71
N ARG A 132 -10.85 -16.65 1.08
CA ARG A 132 -9.50 -17.15 1.37
C ARG A 132 -8.42 -16.16 0.91
N LEU A 133 -8.54 -15.60 -0.29
CA LEU A 133 -7.67 -14.52 -0.78
C LEU A 133 -7.67 -13.34 0.19
N GLY A 134 -8.84 -12.95 0.69
CA GLY A 134 -8.98 -11.89 1.67
C GLY A 134 -8.24 -12.12 3.00
N GLN A 135 -7.94 -13.37 3.39
CA GLN A 135 -7.17 -13.65 4.60
C GLN A 135 -5.69 -13.25 4.45
N ILE A 136 -5.16 -13.29 3.23
CA ILE A 136 -3.75 -12.96 2.94
C ILE A 136 -3.44 -11.49 3.24
N PHE A 137 -4.43 -10.62 3.04
CA PHE A 137 -4.31 -9.19 3.28
C PHE A 137 -4.63 -8.80 4.74
N LYS A 138 -4.67 -9.76 5.65
CA LYS A 138 -4.77 -9.51 7.09
C LYS A 138 -3.39 -9.60 7.75
N ARG A 139 -3.32 -9.13 8.99
CA ARG A 139 -2.15 -9.28 9.84
C ARG A 139 -2.04 -10.75 10.30
N PRO A 140 -0.95 -11.47 9.96
CA PRO A 140 -0.81 -12.88 10.34
C PRO A 140 -0.30 -13.09 11.77
N TRP A 141 0.20 -12.06 12.46
CA TRP A 141 0.68 -12.14 13.85
C TRP A 141 -0.33 -11.56 14.84
N SER A 142 -0.16 -11.91 16.10
CA SER A 142 -0.97 -11.39 17.21
C SER A 142 -0.82 -9.86 17.37
N PRO A 143 -1.75 -9.18 18.05
CA PRO A 143 -1.61 -7.78 18.36
C PRO A 143 -0.25 -7.47 18.99
N PRO A 144 0.49 -6.48 18.47
CA PRO A 144 1.80 -6.12 18.99
C PRO A 144 1.69 -5.49 20.38
N LYS A 145 2.77 -5.57 21.17
CA LYS A 145 2.86 -4.82 22.43
C LYS A 145 2.84 -3.32 22.15
N ARG A 146 2.14 -2.57 23.01
CA ARG A 146 2.01 -1.13 22.87
C ARG A 146 3.37 -0.43 22.88
N SER A 147 4.25 -0.77 23.82
CA SER A 147 5.60 -0.20 23.89
C SER A 147 6.43 -0.47 22.63
N VAL A 148 6.27 -1.66 22.03
CA VAL A 148 6.95 -2.03 20.79
C VAL A 148 6.45 -1.16 19.62
N VAL A 149 5.14 -0.98 19.50
CA VAL A 149 4.55 -0.11 18.45
C VAL A 149 5.06 1.32 18.60
N GLU A 150 5.08 1.87 19.83
CA GLU A 150 5.55 3.23 20.11
C GLU A 150 7.05 3.37 19.84
N ALA A 151 7.87 2.39 20.22
CA ALA A 151 9.30 2.39 19.97
C ALA A 151 9.61 2.33 18.46
N VAL A 152 8.95 1.42 17.72
CA VAL A 152 9.13 1.33 16.27
C VAL A 152 8.65 2.61 15.60
N ASN A 153 7.51 3.18 16.02
CA ASN A 153 6.95 4.41 15.45
C ASN A 153 7.86 5.64 15.63
N SER A 154 8.65 5.67 16.70
CA SER A 154 9.63 6.75 16.92
C SER A 154 10.74 6.80 15.86
N ILE A 155 11.02 5.67 15.21
CA ILE A 155 12.05 5.52 14.16
C ILE A 155 11.42 5.38 12.78
N SER A 156 10.38 4.52 12.66
CA SER A 156 9.70 4.23 11.41
C SER A 156 8.18 4.12 11.64
N GLN A 157 7.45 5.20 11.30
CA GLN A 157 5.99 5.14 11.29
C GLN A 157 5.46 4.07 10.32
N TYR A 158 6.19 3.81 9.23
CA TYR A 158 5.90 2.75 8.28
C TYR A 158 5.95 1.37 8.95
N GLY A 159 7.03 1.08 9.69
CA GLY A 159 7.18 -0.17 10.43
C GLY A 159 6.09 -0.39 11.47
N ALA A 160 5.76 0.65 12.25
CA ALA A 160 4.68 0.59 13.22
C ALA A 160 3.33 0.33 12.56
N TRP A 161 3.06 0.97 11.42
CA TRP A 161 1.85 0.73 10.64
C TRP A 161 1.73 -0.74 10.22
N VAL A 162 2.81 -1.33 9.69
CA VAL A 162 2.82 -2.75 9.28
C VAL A 162 2.64 -3.68 10.49
N LEU A 163 3.26 -3.40 11.63
CA LEU A 163 3.06 -4.20 12.84
C LEU A 163 1.58 -4.25 13.26
N ILE A 164 0.86 -3.16 13.10
CA ILE A 164 -0.56 -3.03 13.48
C ILE A 164 -1.49 -3.64 12.43
N HIS A 165 -1.30 -3.29 11.14
CA HIS A 165 -2.26 -3.60 10.07
C HIS A 165 -1.86 -4.81 9.22
N GLY A 166 -0.61 -5.27 9.32
CA GLY A 166 -0.10 -6.38 8.49
C GLY A 166 -0.04 -5.99 7.02
N TYR A 167 -0.62 -6.85 6.20
CA TYR A 167 -0.67 -6.70 4.74
C TYR A 167 -1.94 -6.02 4.23
N ALA A 168 -2.67 -5.31 5.09
CA ALA A 168 -3.87 -4.59 4.67
C ALA A 168 -3.58 -3.56 3.57
N VAL A 169 -4.60 -3.22 2.79
CA VAL A 169 -4.50 -2.15 1.80
C VAL A 169 -4.19 -0.84 2.50
N ASN A 170 -3.09 -0.19 2.10
CA ASN A 170 -2.73 1.13 2.63
C ASN A 170 -3.52 2.25 1.95
N HIS A 171 -3.68 2.18 0.63
CA HIS A 171 -4.54 3.10 -0.11
C HIS A 171 -5.05 2.52 -1.42
N PHE A 172 -6.20 3.03 -1.84
CA PHE A 172 -6.70 2.96 -3.20
C PHE A 172 -6.45 4.31 -3.88
N THR A 173 -6.18 4.30 -5.17
CA THR A 173 -5.92 5.52 -5.94
C THR A 173 -6.94 5.69 -7.03
N GLY A 174 -7.74 6.76 -6.97
CA GLY A 174 -8.67 7.14 -8.02
C GLY A 174 -7.94 7.61 -9.27
N TYR A 175 -8.37 7.12 -10.43
CA TYR A 175 -7.77 7.39 -11.73
C TYR A 175 -8.53 8.50 -12.47
N VAL A 176 -8.05 9.73 -12.40
CA VAL A 176 -8.70 10.91 -12.98
C VAL A 176 -8.94 10.75 -14.49
N ASN A 177 -7.99 10.18 -15.22
CA ASN A 177 -8.09 9.95 -16.65
C ASN A 177 -9.27 9.06 -17.08
N ARG A 178 -9.88 8.35 -16.13
CA ARG A 178 -11.01 7.44 -16.36
C ARG A 178 -12.34 7.96 -15.80
N HIS A 179 -12.40 9.19 -15.32
CA HIS A 179 -13.64 9.76 -14.76
C HIS A 179 -14.78 9.90 -15.76
N GLN A 180 -14.49 10.03 -17.07
CA GLN A 180 -15.48 10.07 -18.16
C GLN A 180 -16.59 11.11 -17.94
N THR A 181 -16.27 12.25 -17.32
CA THR A 181 -17.20 13.37 -17.09
C THR A 181 -16.48 14.69 -17.35
N GLU A 182 -17.18 15.66 -17.95
CA GLU A 182 -16.63 16.99 -18.23
C GLU A 182 -16.34 17.79 -16.95
N GLN A 183 -17.02 17.47 -15.85
CA GLN A 183 -16.90 18.21 -14.59
C GLN A 183 -15.62 17.92 -13.83
N TYR A 184 -15.01 16.72 -14.00
CA TYR A 184 -13.85 16.26 -13.23
C TYR A 184 -12.79 15.61 -14.12
N GLN A 185 -12.33 16.36 -15.15
CA GLN A 185 -11.34 15.90 -16.13
C GLN A 185 -9.90 16.02 -15.65
N THR A 186 -9.66 16.86 -14.64
CA THR A 186 -8.31 17.09 -14.10
C THR A 186 -8.26 16.85 -12.60
N ILE A 187 -7.05 16.65 -12.07
CA ILE A 187 -6.85 16.47 -10.65
C ILE A 187 -7.30 17.70 -9.86
N GLU A 188 -7.08 18.92 -10.38
CA GLU A 188 -7.50 20.16 -9.73
C GLU A 188 -9.02 20.27 -9.63
N GLN A 189 -9.75 19.90 -10.67
CA GLN A 189 -11.22 19.86 -10.67
C GLN A 189 -11.74 18.83 -9.68
N THR A 190 -11.11 17.66 -9.63
CA THR A 190 -11.46 16.58 -8.70
C THR A 190 -11.24 17.00 -7.25
N ILE A 191 -10.09 17.63 -6.95
CA ILE A 191 -9.76 18.18 -5.62
C ILE A 191 -10.78 19.24 -5.21
N ALA A 192 -11.11 20.18 -6.12
CA ALA A 192 -12.08 21.22 -5.84
C ALA A 192 -13.47 20.64 -5.51
N GLY A 193 -13.89 19.61 -6.24
CA GLY A 193 -15.16 18.91 -5.97
C GLY A 193 -15.16 18.19 -4.62
N LEU A 194 -14.08 17.52 -4.25
CA LEU A 194 -13.93 16.85 -2.95
C LEU A 194 -13.90 17.87 -1.79
N ALA A 195 -13.18 19.00 -1.97
CA ALA A 195 -13.12 20.06 -0.97
C ALA A 195 -14.51 20.69 -0.73
N GLN A 196 -15.31 20.88 -1.76
CA GLN A 196 -16.70 21.37 -1.63
C GLN A 196 -17.59 20.40 -0.82
N LEU A 197 -17.26 19.11 -0.84
CA LEU A 197 -17.95 18.09 -0.02
C LEU A 197 -17.37 17.98 1.39
N GLY A 198 -16.40 18.82 1.75
CA GLY A 198 -15.76 18.79 3.08
C GLY A 198 -14.77 17.64 3.28
N VAL A 199 -14.30 16.99 2.22
CA VAL A 199 -13.29 15.93 2.32
C VAL A 199 -11.94 16.56 2.66
N PRO A 200 -11.29 16.16 3.76
CA PRO A 200 -9.98 16.69 4.14
C PRO A 200 -8.92 16.14 3.19
N LEU A 201 -8.25 17.04 2.49
CA LEU A 201 -7.23 16.73 1.49
C LEU A 201 -5.86 17.26 1.94
N LYS A 202 -4.81 16.67 1.37
CA LYS A 202 -3.47 17.21 1.41
C LYS A 202 -3.43 18.58 0.69
N ALA A 203 -2.62 19.49 1.20
CA ALA A 203 -2.56 20.87 0.67
C ALA A 203 -1.87 20.96 -0.70
N THR A 204 -1.08 19.95 -1.08
CA THR A 204 -0.23 19.99 -2.28
C THR A 204 -0.54 18.87 -3.25
N ILE A 205 -0.42 19.18 -4.55
CA ILE A 205 -0.32 18.16 -5.61
C ILE A 205 1.17 17.85 -5.79
N GLU A 206 1.54 16.60 -5.75
CA GLU A 206 2.88 16.12 -6.03
C GLU A 206 3.02 15.77 -7.50
N GLY A 207 4.24 15.93 -8.03
CA GLY A 207 4.50 15.71 -9.43
C GLY A 207 4.14 16.89 -10.31
N SER A 208 4.18 16.66 -11.61
CA SER A 208 3.84 17.63 -12.62
C SER A 208 3.39 16.92 -13.91
N ARG A 209 2.81 17.68 -14.82
CA ARG A 209 2.49 17.17 -16.16
C ARG A 209 3.73 16.70 -16.92
N GLU A 210 4.84 17.44 -16.78
CA GLU A 210 6.12 17.13 -17.41
C GLU A 210 6.75 15.85 -16.85
N SER A 211 6.55 15.55 -15.56
CA SER A 211 7.01 14.30 -14.94
C SER A 211 6.10 13.10 -15.26
N GLY A 212 4.96 13.37 -15.88
CA GLY A 212 3.99 12.35 -16.33
C GLY A 212 3.00 11.90 -15.28
N LEU A 213 3.10 12.38 -14.03
CA LEU A 213 2.17 12.00 -12.96
C LEU A 213 1.95 13.19 -12.02
N CYS A 214 0.68 13.52 -11.80
CA CYS A 214 0.22 14.40 -10.73
C CYS A 214 -0.58 13.58 -9.73
N GLN A 215 -0.30 13.76 -8.43
CA GLN A 215 -1.01 13.00 -7.39
C GLN A 215 -1.21 13.81 -6.11
N THR A 216 -2.25 13.48 -5.38
CA THR A 216 -2.55 14.00 -4.05
C THR A 216 -3.36 12.95 -3.28
N ALA A 217 -3.68 13.22 -2.00
CA ALA A 217 -4.41 12.28 -1.18
C ALA A 217 -5.34 12.97 -0.18
N THR A 218 -6.34 12.22 0.28
CA THR A 218 -7.10 12.57 1.48
C THR A 218 -6.22 12.40 2.72
N GLN A 219 -6.62 13.01 3.83
CA GLN A 219 -6.03 12.63 5.12
C GLN A 219 -6.36 11.18 5.44
N ALA A 220 -5.42 10.49 6.10
CA ALA A 220 -5.64 9.12 6.53
C ALA A 220 -6.75 9.06 7.59
N VAL A 221 -7.59 8.04 7.49
CA VAL A 221 -8.58 7.75 8.53
C VAL A 221 -7.91 7.17 9.76
N THR A 222 -8.51 7.39 10.91
CA THR A 222 -8.09 6.78 12.18
C THR A 222 -9.08 5.68 12.53
N GLU A 223 -8.56 4.53 12.94
CA GLU A 223 -9.36 3.42 13.45
C GLU A 223 -8.88 2.96 14.83
N GLN A 224 -9.72 2.21 15.54
CA GLN A 224 -9.37 1.58 16.81
C GLN A 224 -8.67 0.25 16.52
N VAL A 225 -7.41 0.13 16.93
CA VAL A 225 -6.58 -1.06 16.69
C VAL A 225 -6.21 -1.75 18.00
N TRP A 226 -6.13 -3.08 17.96
CA TRP A 226 -5.78 -3.86 19.14
C TRP A 226 -4.27 -3.90 19.34
N VAL A 227 -3.85 -3.62 20.59
CA VAL A 227 -2.48 -3.79 21.09
C VAL A 227 -2.51 -4.54 22.42
N GLU A 228 -1.40 -5.18 22.77
CA GLU A 228 -1.19 -5.82 24.07
C GLU A 228 -0.54 -4.84 25.03
N GLU A 229 -1.14 -4.63 26.19
CA GLU A 229 -0.57 -3.81 27.27
C GLU A 229 0.57 -4.54 27.96
N ASP A 230 1.74 -3.90 28.04
CA ASP A 230 2.99 -4.53 28.54
C ASP A 230 2.89 -5.04 29.98
N ALA A 231 2.19 -4.33 30.84
CA ALA A 231 2.12 -4.65 32.27
C ALA A 231 1.18 -5.84 32.57
N THR A 232 0.13 -6.04 31.77
CA THR A 232 -0.96 -6.95 32.08
C THR A 232 -1.14 -8.07 31.07
N GLY A 233 -0.58 -7.92 29.85
CA GLY A 233 -0.85 -8.80 28.71
C GLY A 233 -2.27 -8.72 28.18
N THR A 234 -3.08 -7.74 28.65
CA THR A 234 -4.47 -7.56 28.20
C THR A 234 -4.51 -6.83 26.87
N LEU A 235 -5.48 -7.18 26.03
CA LEU A 235 -5.71 -6.48 24.78
C LEU A 235 -6.53 -5.21 25.03
N THR A 236 -6.05 -4.07 24.53
CA THR A 236 -6.73 -2.79 24.55
C THR A 236 -6.80 -2.20 23.15
N GLN A 237 -7.74 -1.29 22.94
CA GLN A 237 -7.84 -0.56 21.69
C GLN A 237 -7.22 0.82 21.83
N ILE A 238 -6.42 1.20 20.83
CA ILE A 238 -5.84 2.54 20.70
C ILE A 238 -6.18 3.12 19.32
N PRO A 239 -6.36 4.45 19.21
CA PRO A 239 -6.53 5.07 17.89
C PRO A 239 -5.21 5.02 17.10
N TRP A 240 -5.28 4.63 15.83
CA TRP A 240 -4.13 4.60 14.92
C TRP A 240 -4.52 4.97 13.50
N SER A 241 -3.62 5.65 12.78
CA SER A 241 -3.84 5.97 11.37
C SER A 241 -3.84 4.70 10.53
N TYR A 242 -4.82 4.59 9.63
CA TYR A 242 -4.97 3.40 8.80
C TYR A 242 -4.72 3.71 7.33
N ALA A 243 -5.75 4.06 6.59
CA ALA A 243 -5.74 4.15 5.14
C ALA A 243 -6.17 5.54 4.66
N TYR A 244 -5.81 5.88 3.44
CA TYR A 244 -6.24 7.09 2.76
C TYR A 244 -6.67 6.76 1.33
N TYR A 245 -7.27 7.73 0.66
CA TYR A 245 -7.60 7.64 -0.74
C TYR A 245 -6.69 8.59 -1.52
N GLU A 246 -5.96 8.06 -2.47
CA GLU A 246 -5.11 8.83 -3.36
C GLU A 246 -5.86 9.18 -4.65
N ILE A 247 -5.44 10.25 -5.30
CA ILE A 247 -5.99 10.73 -6.57
C ILE A 247 -4.81 10.94 -7.50
N ALA A 248 -4.83 10.31 -8.67
CA ALA A 248 -3.75 10.38 -9.65
C ALA A 248 -4.27 10.77 -11.03
N GLU A 249 -3.55 11.69 -11.68
CA GLU A 249 -3.71 12.04 -13.09
C GLU A 249 -2.40 11.75 -13.83
N ARG A 250 -2.47 10.93 -14.88
CA ARG A 250 -1.31 10.57 -15.72
C ARG A 250 -1.28 11.39 -16.98
N HIS A 251 -0.08 11.75 -17.42
CA HIS A 251 0.16 12.59 -18.58
C HIS A 251 1.05 11.89 -19.61
N GLN A 252 0.97 12.36 -20.86
CA GLN A 252 1.84 11.92 -21.93
C GLN A 252 3.28 12.42 -21.67
N ILE A 253 4.23 11.53 -21.84
CA ILE A 253 5.66 11.84 -21.83
C ILE A 253 6.34 11.32 -23.07
N GLU A 254 7.52 11.84 -23.36
CA GLU A 254 8.43 11.27 -24.34
C GLU A 254 9.42 10.35 -23.62
N TYR A 255 9.41 9.07 -23.96
CA TYR A 255 10.33 8.09 -23.40
C TYR A 255 11.72 8.21 -24.06
N ALA A 256 12.76 7.72 -23.39
CA ALA A 256 14.11 7.71 -23.90
C ALA A 256 14.27 6.98 -25.28
N SER A 257 13.32 6.13 -25.62
CA SER A 257 13.22 5.50 -26.94
C SER A 257 12.74 6.43 -28.07
N GLY A 258 12.30 7.66 -27.75
CA GLY A 258 11.64 8.59 -28.66
C GLY A 258 10.16 8.31 -28.89
N ALA A 259 9.59 7.31 -28.25
CA ALA A 259 8.15 7.04 -28.27
C ALA A 259 7.42 7.94 -27.29
N SER A 260 6.26 8.47 -27.69
CA SER A 260 5.35 9.18 -26.77
C SER A 260 4.27 8.25 -26.24
N GLY A 261 3.99 8.34 -24.96
CA GLY A 261 2.97 7.51 -24.33
C GLY A 261 2.60 8.01 -22.94
N LEU A 262 1.51 7.50 -22.39
CA LEU A 262 1.10 7.79 -21.04
C LEU A 262 2.16 7.26 -20.07
N PHE A 263 2.52 8.07 -19.05
CA PHE A 263 3.49 7.62 -18.05
C PHE A 263 2.89 6.49 -17.21
N GLU A 264 3.52 5.33 -17.25
CA GLU A 264 3.03 4.12 -16.59
C GLU A 264 3.76 3.80 -15.27
N GLY A 265 4.81 4.56 -14.95
CA GLY A 265 5.62 4.39 -13.74
C GLY A 265 5.11 5.17 -12.53
N PHE A 266 5.97 5.26 -11.51
CA PHE A 266 5.80 6.04 -10.29
C PHE A 266 7.00 6.95 -10.06
N LEU A 267 6.80 8.05 -9.33
CA LEU A 267 7.82 9.07 -9.12
C LEU A 267 8.73 8.70 -7.94
N ASN A 268 10.02 8.51 -8.18
CA ASN A 268 11.00 8.16 -7.14
C ASN A 268 11.22 9.29 -6.11
N ALA A 269 11.31 10.54 -6.57
CA ALA A 269 11.73 11.65 -5.71
C ALA A 269 10.60 12.23 -4.84
N GLN A 270 9.36 11.99 -5.19
CA GLN A 270 8.19 12.66 -4.60
C GLN A 270 7.34 11.75 -3.70
N ALA A 271 7.58 10.44 -3.73
CA ALA A 271 6.90 9.49 -2.85
C ALA A 271 7.25 9.67 -1.35
N LYS A 272 8.26 10.49 -1.02
CA LYS A 272 8.62 10.79 0.38
C LYS A 272 7.42 11.25 1.22
N GLN A 273 6.61 12.15 0.68
CA GLN A 273 5.47 12.70 1.40
C GLN A 273 4.27 11.73 1.46
N LEU A 274 4.12 10.82 0.50
CA LEU A 274 3.04 9.83 0.51
C LEU A 274 3.25 8.78 1.61
N PHE A 275 4.48 8.37 1.88
CA PHE A 275 4.77 7.46 3.00
C PHE A 275 4.46 8.09 4.36
N GLU A 276 4.47 9.43 4.46
CA GLU A 276 4.16 10.19 5.68
C GLU A 276 2.65 10.39 5.91
N MET A 277 1.78 10.03 4.96
CA MET A 277 0.33 10.24 5.07
C MET A 277 -0.32 9.51 6.26
N THR A 278 0.32 8.45 6.76
CA THR A 278 -0.14 7.70 7.94
C THR A 278 0.56 8.12 9.23
N ARG A 279 1.37 9.22 9.21
CA ARG A 279 1.97 9.78 10.41
C ARG A 279 0.87 10.36 11.31
N ARG A 280 0.96 10.10 12.60
CA ARG A 280 0.05 10.71 13.58
C ARG A 280 0.26 12.22 13.65
N SER A 281 -0.85 12.96 13.71
CA SER A 281 -0.85 14.43 13.75
C SER A 281 -0.22 15.03 15.02
N ASP A 282 -0.02 14.23 16.07
CA ASP A 282 0.62 14.61 17.32
C ASP A 282 2.15 14.42 17.33
N GLN A 283 2.74 13.92 16.23
CA GLN A 283 4.19 13.75 16.10
C GLN A 283 4.82 14.88 15.28
N PRO A 284 5.96 15.42 15.72
CA PRO A 284 6.68 16.41 14.94
C PRO A 284 7.20 15.84 13.62
N SER A 285 7.19 16.65 12.57
CA SER A 285 7.84 16.31 11.30
C SER A 285 9.35 16.12 11.50
N PRO A 286 10.03 15.22 10.77
CA PRO A 286 11.50 15.07 10.87
C PRO A 286 12.26 16.38 10.62
N GLU A 287 11.67 17.31 9.88
CA GLU A 287 12.22 18.63 9.61
C GLU A 287 12.24 19.58 10.83
N THR A 288 11.58 19.20 11.93
CA THR A 288 11.47 20.02 13.14
C THR A 288 12.31 19.53 14.32
N LEU A 289 13.06 18.43 14.16
CA LEU A 289 14.00 17.99 15.19
C LEU A 289 15.29 18.84 15.08
N PRO A 290 15.71 19.58 16.14
CA PRO A 290 16.99 20.25 16.14
C PRO A 290 18.12 19.21 16.09
N LEU A 291 19.13 19.49 15.25
CA LEU A 291 20.37 18.74 15.11
C LEU A 291 21.14 18.70 16.43
#